data_d6a484d2460ae5fd925471db49e5799a
#
_entry.id   d6a484d2460ae5fd925471db49e5799a
#
_cell.length_a   1.000
_cell.length_b   1.000
_cell.length_c   1.000
_cell.angle_alpha   90.00
_cell.angle_beta   90.00
_cell.angle_gamma   90.00
#
_symmetry.space_group_name_H-M   'P 1'
#
loop_
_entity.id
_entity.type
_entity.pdbx_description
1 polymer ?
#
loop_
_entity_poly.entity_id
_entity_poly.type
_entity_poly.pdbx_seq_one_letter_code
_entity_poly.pdbx_strand_id
1 'polypeptide(L)'
;AGNEIAKHFAENNVDVIIYAVEKSLDSYTKFTTNLTNYNYAAKELNLSETDSVPDDAALVLVAAPSKDITDAEAEKLNAYLDNGGNISLLMSPNGGAFAYTNLEAIMKDYGFYMDYDRVSETNSNYHISGDKYTIQCELNELDDDSEATDLTSSLLNQGLYTFMPESRSFRYNDEGGKYTIAPLITTYDSAEGEPYGGISD
;
A
#
# COMPACT_ATOMS: atom_id res chain seq x y z
N ALA A 1 -5.40 -14.26 9.42
CA ALA A 1 -4.25 -13.36 9.16
C ALA A 1 -4.39 -12.05 9.95
N GLY A 2 -5.45 -11.27 9.80
CA GLY A 2 -5.62 -10.01 10.53
C GLY A 2 -5.47 -10.13 12.05
N ASN A 3 -5.98 -11.22 12.65
CA ASN A 3 -5.87 -11.45 14.09
C ASN A 3 -4.44 -11.75 14.57
N GLU A 4 -3.62 -12.45 13.80
CA GLU A 4 -2.25 -12.77 14.20
C GLU A 4 -1.32 -11.56 14.05
N ILE A 5 -1.49 -10.77 12.99
CA ILE A 5 -0.79 -9.49 12.84
C ILE A 5 -1.19 -8.54 13.97
N ALA A 6 -2.50 -8.38 14.21
CA ALA A 6 -3.02 -7.57 15.29
C ALA A 6 -2.49 -8.02 16.65
N LYS A 7 -2.45 -9.35 16.91
CA LYS A 7 -1.93 -9.92 18.14
C LYS A 7 -0.43 -9.63 18.31
N HIS A 8 0.36 -9.84 17.26
CA HIS A 8 1.80 -9.56 17.28
C HIS A 8 2.09 -8.10 17.64
N PHE A 9 1.36 -7.18 17.04
CA PHE A 9 1.53 -5.75 17.28
C PHE A 9 0.91 -5.30 18.62
N ALA A 10 -0.22 -5.84 19.04
CA ALA A 10 -0.79 -5.54 20.36
C ALA A 10 0.13 -5.97 21.51
N GLU A 11 0.85 -7.08 21.38
CA GLU A 11 1.86 -7.55 22.32
C GLU A 11 3.07 -6.61 22.42
N ASN A 12 3.36 -5.85 21.37
CA ASN A 12 4.49 -4.93 21.29
C ASN A 12 4.12 -3.46 21.49
N ASN A 13 2.86 -3.15 21.77
CA ASN A 13 2.33 -1.81 22.00
C ASN A 13 2.64 -0.83 20.85
N VAL A 14 2.34 -1.25 19.62
CA VAL A 14 2.76 -0.61 18.38
C VAL A 14 1.77 0.46 17.94
N ASP A 15 2.24 1.67 17.75
CA ASP A 15 1.47 2.76 17.15
C ASP A 15 1.57 2.69 15.61
N VAL A 16 0.44 2.67 14.93
CA VAL A 16 0.37 2.87 13.48
C VAL A 16 0.19 4.38 13.23
N ILE A 17 1.14 4.99 12.55
CA ILE A 17 1.07 6.40 12.20
C ILE A 17 0.59 6.53 10.77
N ILE A 18 -0.51 7.26 10.57
CA ILE A 18 -1.03 7.59 9.26
C ILE A 18 -0.41 8.91 8.81
N TYR A 19 0.37 8.85 7.74
CA TYR A 19 0.81 10.04 7.01
C TYR A 19 -0.28 10.43 6.03
N ALA A 20 -1.12 11.37 6.43
CA ALA A 20 -2.17 11.92 5.58
C ALA A 20 -1.70 13.23 4.97
N VAL A 21 -1.20 13.20 3.74
CA VAL A 21 -0.93 14.41 2.96
C VAL A 21 -2.27 15.06 2.62
N GLU A 22 -2.59 16.18 3.25
CA GLU A 22 -3.81 16.99 3.05
C GLU A 22 -5.14 16.30 3.42
N LYS A 23 -5.09 15.21 4.21
CA LYS A 23 -6.31 14.53 4.69
C LYS A 23 -6.16 14.22 6.18
N SER A 24 -7.20 14.52 6.96
CA SER A 24 -7.26 14.15 8.37
C SER A 24 -7.66 12.68 8.57
N LEU A 25 -7.42 12.13 9.75
CA LEU A 25 -7.88 10.80 10.17
C LEU A 25 -9.41 10.64 10.04
N ASP A 26 -10.17 11.73 10.11
CA ASP A 26 -11.62 11.72 9.90
C ASP A 26 -12.00 11.17 8.52
N SER A 27 -11.15 11.35 7.52
CA SER A 27 -11.33 10.78 6.18
C SER A 27 -11.21 9.25 6.13
N TYR A 28 -10.63 8.64 7.18
CA TYR A 28 -10.33 7.20 7.27
C TYR A 28 -11.03 6.51 8.44
N THR A 29 -12.19 7.01 8.87
CA THR A 29 -12.90 6.56 10.08
C THR A 29 -13.08 5.03 10.16
N LYS A 30 -13.45 4.38 9.06
CA LYS A 30 -13.61 2.91 9.04
C LYS A 30 -12.29 2.18 9.27
N PHE A 31 -11.22 2.68 8.67
CA PHE A 31 -9.88 2.12 8.81
C PHE A 31 -9.35 2.31 10.23
N THR A 32 -9.43 3.53 10.77
CA THR A 32 -9.00 3.84 12.14
C THR A 32 -9.81 3.09 13.19
N THR A 33 -11.13 2.92 12.97
CA THR A 33 -11.98 2.08 13.84
C THR A 33 -11.51 0.64 13.82
N ASN A 34 -11.18 0.07 12.66
CA ASN A 34 -10.66 -1.29 12.59
C ASN A 34 -9.32 -1.42 13.33
N LEU A 35 -8.40 -0.46 13.16
CA LEU A 35 -7.14 -0.44 13.88
C LEU A 35 -7.38 -0.46 15.39
N THR A 36 -8.24 0.43 15.89
CA THR A 36 -8.59 0.51 17.32
C THR A 36 -9.20 -0.80 17.85
N ASN A 37 -10.05 -1.47 17.05
CA ASN A 37 -10.64 -2.75 17.43
C ASN A 37 -9.60 -3.87 17.59
N TYR A 38 -8.43 -3.71 17.01
CA TYR A 38 -7.29 -4.62 17.12
C TYR A 38 -6.16 -4.08 18.01
N ASN A 39 -6.47 -3.09 18.87
CA ASN A 39 -5.55 -2.43 19.80
C ASN A 39 -4.36 -1.70 19.14
N TYR A 40 -4.55 -1.22 17.92
CA TYR A 40 -3.61 -0.28 17.31
C TYR A 40 -3.99 1.16 17.64
N ALA A 41 -3.01 2.02 17.75
CA ALA A 41 -3.21 3.46 17.79
C ALA A 41 -2.85 4.09 16.44
N ALA A 42 -3.75 4.89 15.89
CA ALA A 42 -3.48 5.71 14.72
C ALA A 42 -3.26 7.16 15.14
N LYS A 43 -2.18 7.77 14.65
CA LYS A 43 -1.83 9.17 14.90
C LYS A 43 -1.67 9.90 13.55
N GLU A 44 -2.06 11.15 13.48
CA GLU A 44 -1.73 12.01 12.34
C GLU A 44 -0.27 12.41 12.42
N LEU A 45 0.42 12.37 11.29
CA LEU A 45 1.79 12.81 11.15
C LEU A 45 1.89 13.82 9.99
N ASN A 46 2.23 15.04 10.31
CA ASN A 46 2.56 16.05 9.33
C ASN A 46 4.08 16.24 9.28
N LEU A 47 4.73 15.61 8.29
CA LEU A 47 6.19 15.69 8.14
C LEU A 47 6.70 17.10 7.84
N SER A 48 5.86 18.02 7.38
CA SER A 48 6.26 19.42 7.19
C SER A 48 6.45 20.16 8.51
N GLU A 49 5.83 19.68 9.60
CA GLU A 49 5.82 20.32 10.92
C GLU A 49 6.69 19.60 11.96
N THR A 50 7.24 18.44 11.62
CA THR A 50 8.10 17.63 12.52
C THR A 50 9.51 17.55 11.96
N ASP A 51 10.51 17.38 12.82
CA ASP A 51 11.91 17.23 12.40
C ASP A 51 12.20 15.82 11.83
N SER A 52 11.46 14.81 12.28
CA SER A 52 11.62 13.41 11.87
C SER A 52 10.31 12.64 12.03
N VAL A 53 10.25 11.44 11.50
CA VAL A 53 9.25 10.45 11.91
C VAL A 53 9.51 10.08 13.39
N PRO A 54 8.46 10.04 14.25
CA PRO A 54 8.63 9.68 15.66
C PRO A 54 9.25 8.30 15.85
N ASP A 55 10.12 8.16 16.86
CA ASP A 55 10.83 6.90 17.14
C ASP A 55 9.90 5.75 17.57
N ASP A 56 8.68 6.07 18.03
CA ASP A 56 7.65 5.10 18.39
C ASP A 56 6.76 4.67 17.22
N ALA A 57 7.04 5.16 16.00
CA ALA A 57 6.33 4.76 14.81
C ALA A 57 6.73 3.35 14.38
N ALA A 58 5.83 2.41 14.49
CA ALA A 58 6.06 1.07 13.95
C ALA A 58 5.73 0.94 12.47
N LEU A 59 4.82 1.75 11.98
CA LEU A 59 4.42 1.81 10.57
C LEU A 59 4.02 3.24 10.21
N VAL A 60 4.56 3.75 9.12
CA VAL A 60 4.05 4.95 8.45
C VAL A 60 3.14 4.53 7.29
N LEU A 61 1.91 5.02 7.30
CA LEU A 61 0.95 4.77 6.22
C LEU A 61 0.80 6.05 5.38
N VAL A 62 1.10 5.95 4.09
CA VAL A 62 0.81 6.96 3.08
C VAL A 62 -0.40 6.50 2.27
N ALA A 63 -1.55 7.14 2.47
CA ALA A 63 -2.81 6.68 1.89
C ALA A 63 -3.37 7.68 0.88
N ALA A 64 -3.35 7.31 -0.39
CA ALA A 64 -3.90 8.06 -1.52
C ALA A 64 -3.53 9.56 -1.48
N PRO A 65 -2.23 9.90 -1.46
CA PRO A 65 -1.80 11.29 -1.35
C PRO A 65 -2.29 12.11 -2.55
N SER A 66 -2.72 13.34 -2.29
CA SER A 66 -3.24 14.25 -3.32
C SER A 66 -2.14 15.06 -4.03
N LYS A 67 -0.92 14.95 -3.55
CA LYS A 67 0.32 15.50 -4.14
C LYS A 67 1.50 14.63 -3.75
N ASP A 68 2.64 14.84 -4.40
CA ASP A 68 3.89 14.22 -3.97
C ASP A 68 4.40 14.83 -2.67
N ILE A 69 5.23 14.10 -1.96
CA ILE A 69 5.99 14.61 -0.82
C ILE A 69 7.12 15.52 -1.29
N THR A 70 7.51 16.46 -0.46
CA THR A 70 8.66 17.33 -0.73
C THR A 70 9.98 16.57 -0.51
N ASP A 71 11.09 17.11 -1.02
CA ASP A 71 12.43 16.54 -0.82
C ASP A 71 12.76 16.41 0.68
N ALA A 72 12.43 17.42 1.49
CA ALA A 72 12.65 17.39 2.93
C ALA A 72 11.81 16.32 3.65
N GLU A 73 10.58 16.05 3.20
CA GLU A 73 9.73 14.98 3.73
C GLU A 73 10.25 13.61 3.30
N ALA A 74 10.74 13.49 2.06
CA ALA A 74 11.39 12.27 1.56
C ALA A 74 12.67 11.93 2.34
N GLU A 75 13.51 12.93 2.67
CA GLU A 75 14.68 12.74 3.52
C GLU A 75 14.31 12.18 4.90
N LYS A 76 13.22 12.65 5.52
CA LYS A 76 12.74 12.15 6.82
C LYS A 76 12.23 10.72 6.74
N LEU A 77 11.47 10.38 5.67
CA LEU A 77 11.02 9.01 5.42
C LEU A 77 12.19 8.07 5.16
N ASN A 78 13.15 8.47 4.34
CA ASN A 78 14.36 7.67 4.08
C ASN A 78 15.16 7.42 5.36
N ALA A 79 15.36 8.44 6.17
CA ALA A 79 16.05 8.28 7.46
C ALA A 79 15.31 7.29 8.40
N TYR A 80 13.99 7.32 8.42
CA TYR A 80 13.18 6.37 9.18
C TYR A 80 13.32 4.94 8.63
N LEU A 81 13.25 4.77 7.31
CA LEU A 81 13.40 3.47 6.65
C LEU A 81 14.81 2.89 6.80
N ASP A 82 15.84 3.72 6.70
CA ASP A 82 17.25 3.34 6.92
C ASP A 82 17.51 2.84 8.35
N ASN A 83 16.72 3.31 9.31
CA ASN A 83 16.74 2.85 10.70
C ASN A 83 15.84 1.63 10.95
N GLY A 84 15.35 0.97 9.92
CA GLY A 84 14.51 -0.23 10.02
C GLY A 84 13.02 0.04 10.20
N GLY A 85 12.57 1.23 9.87
CA GLY A 85 11.14 1.58 9.87
C GLY A 85 10.36 0.87 8.77
N ASN A 86 9.04 0.85 8.89
CA ASN A 86 8.13 0.23 7.94
C ASN A 86 7.21 1.25 7.30
N ILE A 87 6.99 1.13 5.99
CA ILE A 87 6.08 1.99 5.25
C ILE A 87 5.01 1.17 4.51
N SER A 88 3.79 1.67 4.48
CA SER A 88 2.71 1.16 3.63
C SER A 88 2.27 2.27 2.69
N LEU A 89 2.29 1.99 1.40
CA LEU A 89 1.90 2.92 0.35
C LEU A 89 0.60 2.42 -0.30
N LEU A 90 -0.48 3.16 -0.13
CA LEU A 90 -1.75 2.93 -0.80
C LEU A 90 -1.93 3.99 -1.88
N MET A 91 -1.59 3.66 -3.12
CA MET A 91 -1.52 4.60 -4.23
C MET A 91 -2.70 4.42 -5.18
N SER A 92 -3.58 5.40 -5.24
CA SER A 92 -4.69 5.42 -6.20
C SER A 92 -4.28 6.06 -7.54
N PRO A 93 -4.98 5.76 -8.64
CA PRO A 93 -4.87 6.54 -9.87
C PRO A 93 -5.17 8.02 -9.58
N ASN A 94 -4.34 8.93 -10.10
CA ASN A 94 -4.50 10.37 -9.85
C ASN A 94 -4.91 11.15 -11.10
N GLY A 95 -5.31 10.47 -12.17
CA GLY A 95 -5.69 11.09 -13.42
C GLY A 95 -4.56 11.85 -14.13
N GLY A 96 -3.31 11.52 -13.82
CA GLY A 96 -2.15 12.21 -14.38
C GLY A 96 -2.02 13.67 -13.94
N ALA A 97 -2.59 14.02 -12.80
CA ALA A 97 -2.55 15.39 -12.30
C ALA A 97 -1.13 15.84 -11.94
N PHE A 98 -0.29 14.90 -11.50
CA PHE A 98 1.12 15.13 -11.14
C PHE A 98 1.87 13.80 -11.03
N ALA A 99 3.19 13.86 -11.10
CA ALA A 99 4.07 12.72 -10.83
C ALA A 99 4.42 12.63 -9.34
N TYR A 100 4.60 11.41 -8.84
CA TYR A 100 5.05 11.13 -7.47
C TYR A 100 6.58 10.92 -7.43
N THR A 101 7.35 11.91 -7.89
CA THR A 101 8.80 11.78 -8.10
C THR A 101 9.54 11.28 -6.86
N ASN A 102 9.21 11.84 -5.69
CA ASN A 102 9.88 11.50 -4.43
C ASN A 102 9.40 10.15 -3.87
N LEU A 103 8.10 9.86 -3.92
CA LEU A 103 7.58 8.55 -3.51
C LEU A 103 8.08 7.45 -4.45
N GLU A 104 8.15 7.69 -5.76
CA GLU A 104 8.73 6.74 -6.70
C GLU A 104 10.22 6.48 -6.45
N ALA A 105 10.99 7.49 -6.05
CA ALA A 105 12.39 7.30 -5.70
C ALA A 105 12.52 6.33 -4.52
N ILE A 106 11.71 6.51 -3.46
CA ILE A 106 11.65 5.57 -2.33
C ILE A 106 11.25 4.18 -2.80
N MET A 107 10.19 4.06 -3.62
CA MET A 107 9.74 2.75 -4.13
C MET A 107 10.81 2.03 -4.94
N LYS A 108 11.54 2.76 -5.80
CA LYS A 108 12.63 2.23 -6.64
C LYS A 108 13.77 1.65 -5.83
N ASP A 109 14.10 2.24 -4.68
CA ASP A 109 15.13 1.73 -3.77
C ASP A 109 14.77 0.35 -3.21
N TYR A 110 13.47 0.02 -3.16
CA TYR A 110 12.94 -1.29 -2.77
C TYR A 110 12.56 -2.19 -3.95
N GLY A 111 12.85 -1.78 -5.19
CA GLY A 111 12.58 -2.57 -6.40
C GLY A 111 11.16 -2.48 -6.93
N PHE A 112 10.37 -1.49 -6.50
CA PHE A 112 9.01 -1.26 -6.98
C PHE A 112 8.94 -0.09 -7.94
N TYR A 113 8.05 -0.20 -8.93
CA TYR A 113 7.78 0.81 -9.95
C TYR A 113 6.28 1.00 -10.09
N MET A 114 5.83 2.23 -10.10
CA MET A 114 4.43 2.60 -10.20
C MET A 114 4.13 3.11 -11.61
N ASP A 115 3.04 2.63 -12.21
CA ASP A 115 2.58 3.12 -13.51
C ASP A 115 1.46 4.18 -13.34
N TYR A 116 1.35 5.09 -14.34
CA TYR A 116 0.35 6.17 -14.33
C TYR A 116 -0.89 5.77 -15.12
N ASP A 117 -1.46 4.67 -14.75
CA ASP A 117 -2.60 4.05 -15.38
C ASP A 117 -3.79 3.88 -14.41
N ARG A 118 -4.83 3.31 -14.92
CA ARG A 118 -5.97 2.79 -14.17
C ARG A 118 -6.22 1.36 -14.64
N VAL A 119 -6.18 0.43 -13.73
CA VAL A 119 -6.36 -0.98 -14.06
C VAL A 119 -7.83 -1.26 -14.35
N SER A 120 -8.11 -1.90 -15.49
CA SER A 120 -9.40 -2.44 -15.86
C SER A 120 -9.32 -3.95 -16.07
N GLU A 121 -10.40 -4.65 -15.76
CA GLU A 121 -10.51 -6.09 -16.00
C GLU A 121 -11.42 -6.32 -17.23
N THR A 122 -10.88 -7.00 -18.23
CA THR A 122 -11.61 -7.24 -19.50
C THR A 122 -12.51 -8.48 -19.46
N ASN A 123 -12.23 -9.42 -18.54
CA ASN A 123 -13.04 -10.60 -18.34
C ASN A 123 -14.18 -10.32 -17.34
N SER A 124 -15.42 -10.39 -17.80
CA SER A 124 -16.62 -10.11 -16.99
C SER A 124 -16.81 -11.01 -15.77
N ASN A 125 -16.07 -12.10 -15.65
CA ASN A 125 -16.09 -12.96 -14.46
C ASN A 125 -15.22 -12.42 -13.31
N TYR A 126 -14.30 -11.50 -13.60
CA TYR A 126 -13.32 -10.99 -12.65
C TYR A 126 -13.47 -9.50 -12.35
N HIS A 127 -14.65 -8.95 -12.56
CA HIS A 127 -15.01 -7.59 -12.11
C HIS A 127 -16.45 -7.51 -11.66
N ILE A 128 -16.79 -6.48 -10.93
CA ILE A 128 -18.19 -6.20 -10.56
C ILE A 128 -19.01 -5.90 -11.81
N SER A 129 -20.20 -6.49 -11.91
CA SER A 129 -21.08 -6.29 -13.05
C SER A 129 -21.36 -4.81 -13.30
N GLY A 130 -21.02 -4.35 -14.50
CA GLY A 130 -21.18 -2.95 -14.91
C GLY A 130 -20.04 -2.02 -14.47
N ASP A 131 -19.01 -2.54 -13.78
CA ASP A 131 -17.87 -1.75 -13.34
C ASP A 131 -16.57 -2.54 -13.52
N LYS A 132 -15.92 -2.38 -14.68
CA LYS A 132 -14.65 -3.04 -15.02
C LYS A 132 -13.45 -2.55 -14.20
N TYR A 133 -13.61 -1.49 -13.40
CA TYR A 133 -12.56 -0.90 -12.58
C TYR A 133 -12.63 -1.32 -11.11
N THR A 134 -13.68 -2.02 -10.71
CA THR A 134 -13.71 -2.77 -9.45
C THR A 134 -13.37 -4.21 -9.75
N ILE A 135 -12.08 -4.49 -9.77
CA ILE A 135 -11.50 -5.75 -10.22
C ILE A 135 -11.46 -6.79 -9.10
N GLN A 136 -11.72 -8.04 -9.43
CA GLN A 136 -11.36 -9.17 -8.58
C GLN A 136 -9.87 -9.44 -8.74
N CYS A 137 -9.19 -9.64 -7.64
CA CYS A 137 -7.77 -9.95 -7.62
C CYS A 137 -7.54 -11.38 -7.14
N GLU A 138 -6.45 -11.94 -7.57
CA GLU A 138 -5.97 -13.25 -7.16
C GLU A 138 -5.15 -13.14 -5.87
N LEU A 139 -5.49 -13.97 -4.88
CA LEU A 139 -4.70 -14.13 -3.67
C LEU A 139 -3.61 -15.16 -3.93
N ASN A 140 -2.36 -14.80 -3.74
CA ASN A 140 -1.25 -15.70 -3.97
C ASN A 140 -0.97 -16.57 -2.74
N GLU A 141 -0.69 -17.83 -3.00
CA GLU A 141 -0.10 -18.74 -2.03
C GLU A 141 1.42 -18.46 -2.01
N LEU A 142 1.96 -18.16 -0.85
CA LEU A 142 3.38 -17.91 -0.68
C LEU A 142 4.09 -19.19 -0.24
N ASP A 143 5.37 -19.30 -0.56
CA ASP A 143 6.18 -20.45 -0.13
C ASP A 143 6.21 -20.56 1.40
N ASP A 144 6.19 -21.79 1.92
CA ASP A 144 6.14 -22.09 3.37
C ASP A 144 7.29 -21.44 4.17
N ASP A 145 8.41 -21.16 3.53
CA ASP A 145 9.56 -20.49 4.14
C ASP A 145 9.45 -18.95 4.18
N SER A 146 8.36 -18.38 3.63
CA SER A 146 8.11 -16.93 3.66
C SER A 146 7.49 -16.50 5.00
N GLU A 147 8.06 -15.49 5.65
CA GLU A 147 7.46 -14.86 6.84
C GLU A 147 6.07 -14.27 6.57
N ALA A 148 5.72 -14.07 5.30
CA ALA A 148 4.43 -13.55 4.85
C ALA A 148 3.38 -14.64 4.58
N THR A 149 3.70 -15.93 4.68
CA THR A 149 2.82 -17.08 4.34
C THR A 149 1.44 -16.98 5.01
N ASP A 150 1.37 -16.56 6.24
CA ASP A 150 0.11 -16.48 6.99
C ASP A 150 -0.80 -15.32 6.57
N LEU A 151 -0.30 -14.35 5.78
CA LEU A 151 -1.08 -13.17 5.41
C LEU A 151 -2.24 -13.50 4.45
N THR A 152 -2.05 -14.44 3.55
CA THR A 152 -3.06 -14.83 2.55
C THR A 152 -3.70 -16.18 2.82
N SER A 153 -3.01 -17.10 3.48
CA SER A 153 -3.45 -18.49 3.70
C SER A 153 -4.84 -18.58 4.35
N SER A 154 -5.12 -17.75 5.34
CA SER A 154 -6.42 -17.73 6.02
C SER A 154 -7.57 -17.32 5.10
N LEU A 155 -7.33 -16.41 4.17
CA LEU A 155 -8.33 -15.95 3.18
C LEU A 155 -8.52 -17.01 2.09
N LEU A 156 -7.44 -17.60 1.61
CA LEU A 156 -7.45 -18.69 0.62
C LEU A 156 -8.23 -19.90 1.13
N ASN A 157 -7.98 -20.33 2.38
CA ASN A 157 -8.65 -21.45 3.00
C ASN A 157 -10.17 -21.24 3.19
N GLN A 158 -10.62 -19.99 3.24
CA GLN A 158 -12.04 -19.63 3.34
C GLN A 158 -12.70 -19.41 1.98
N GLY A 159 -11.96 -19.50 0.88
CA GLY A 159 -12.46 -19.26 -0.47
C GLY A 159 -12.99 -17.82 -0.66
N LEU A 160 -12.37 -16.85 0.00
CA LEU A 160 -12.74 -15.45 -0.10
C LEU A 160 -12.14 -14.81 -1.34
N TYR A 161 -12.90 -13.92 -1.96
CA TYR A 161 -12.45 -13.11 -3.08
C TYR A 161 -12.04 -11.72 -2.60
N THR A 162 -10.99 -11.18 -3.23
CA THR A 162 -10.53 -9.82 -2.97
C THR A 162 -10.91 -8.93 -4.14
N PHE A 163 -11.57 -7.81 -3.87
CA PHE A 163 -11.91 -6.80 -4.86
C PHE A 163 -11.13 -5.51 -4.58
N MET A 164 -10.54 -4.95 -5.61
CA MET A 164 -9.81 -3.69 -5.58
C MET A 164 -10.50 -2.68 -6.51
N PRO A 165 -11.15 -1.65 -5.94
CA PRO A 165 -11.72 -0.57 -6.75
C PRO A 165 -10.64 0.45 -7.11
N GLU A 166 -10.72 1.01 -8.31
CA GLU A 166 -9.90 2.16 -8.72
C GLU A 166 -8.41 1.96 -8.43
N SER A 167 -7.83 0.89 -8.98
CA SER A 167 -6.44 0.54 -8.78
C SER A 167 -5.55 1.07 -9.90
N ARG A 168 -4.28 1.31 -9.57
CA ARG A 168 -3.20 1.50 -10.54
C ARG A 168 -2.29 0.29 -10.54
N SER A 169 -1.50 0.11 -11.60
CA SER A 169 -0.57 -0.99 -11.67
C SER A 169 0.79 -0.67 -11.03
N PHE A 170 1.43 -1.74 -10.60
CA PHE A 170 2.79 -1.73 -10.06
C PHE A 170 3.58 -2.84 -10.71
N ARG A 171 4.84 -2.54 -11.00
CA ARG A 171 5.83 -3.52 -11.43
C ARG A 171 6.86 -3.68 -10.33
N TYR A 172 7.48 -4.82 -10.24
CA TYR A 172 8.58 -5.06 -9.31
C TYR A 172 9.72 -5.80 -10.00
N ASN A 173 10.92 -5.67 -9.44
CA ASN A 173 12.09 -6.40 -9.90
C ASN A 173 12.59 -7.29 -8.76
N ASP A 174 12.44 -8.60 -8.92
CA ASP A 174 12.85 -9.64 -7.99
C ASP A 174 14.19 -10.30 -8.36
N GLU A 175 14.71 -10.02 -9.57
CA GLU A 175 15.97 -10.59 -10.05
C GLU A 175 17.18 -9.89 -9.43
N GLY A 176 17.73 -10.49 -8.38
CA GLY A 176 18.99 -10.04 -7.77
C GLY A 176 18.88 -8.74 -6.96
N GLY A 177 17.68 -8.36 -6.57
CA GLY A 177 17.39 -7.21 -5.72
C GLY A 177 17.95 -7.37 -4.29
N LYS A 178 18.13 -6.25 -3.60
CA LYS A 178 18.54 -6.19 -2.20
C LYS A 178 17.48 -6.75 -1.25
N TYR A 179 16.22 -6.74 -1.68
CA TYR A 179 15.05 -7.10 -0.88
C TYR A 179 14.31 -8.28 -1.49
N THR A 180 13.69 -9.09 -0.64
CA THR A 180 12.77 -10.14 -1.06
C THR A 180 11.39 -9.53 -1.29
N ILE A 181 10.78 -9.80 -2.44
CA ILE A 181 9.45 -9.33 -2.80
C ILE A 181 8.48 -10.49 -2.74
N ALA A 182 7.39 -10.33 -2.01
CA ALA A 182 6.32 -11.33 -1.89
C ALA A 182 5.00 -10.73 -2.40
N PRO A 183 4.57 -11.04 -3.63
CA PRO A 183 3.30 -10.55 -4.17
C PRO A 183 2.13 -11.28 -3.49
N LEU A 184 1.44 -10.59 -2.58
CA LEU A 184 0.31 -11.15 -1.83
C LEU A 184 -0.97 -11.22 -2.66
N ILE A 185 -1.19 -10.20 -3.50
CA ILE A 185 -2.39 -10.01 -4.30
C ILE A 185 -1.94 -9.54 -5.68
N THR A 186 -2.39 -10.23 -6.72
CA THR A 186 -2.10 -9.89 -8.12
C THR A 186 -3.38 -9.79 -8.94
N THR A 187 -3.27 -9.16 -10.09
CA THR A 187 -4.35 -9.17 -11.09
C THR A 187 -4.38 -10.49 -11.84
N TYR A 188 -5.55 -10.85 -12.41
CA TYR A 188 -5.60 -11.89 -13.43
C TYR A 188 -4.96 -11.41 -14.74
N ASP A 189 -4.55 -12.36 -15.60
CA ASP A 189 -3.91 -12.08 -16.90
C ASP A 189 -4.79 -11.26 -17.87
N SER A 190 -6.10 -11.19 -17.62
CA SER A 190 -7.05 -10.41 -18.41
C SER A 190 -7.17 -8.95 -17.97
N ALA A 191 -6.47 -8.55 -16.91
CA ALA A 191 -6.43 -7.16 -16.48
C ALA A 191 -5.45 -6.34 -17.33
N GLU A 192 -5.83 -5.11 -17.62
CA GLU A 192 -5.06 -4.19 -18.46
C GLU A 192 -4.92 -2.83 -17.77
N GLY A 193 -3.72 -2.24 -17.88
CA GLY A 193 -3.48 -0.85 -17.49
C GLY A 193 -3.95 0.09 -18.60
N GLU A 194 -4.97 0.89 -18.34
CA GLU A 194 -5.44 1.92 -19.27
C GLU A 194 -4.79 3.27 -18.92
N PRO A 195 -4.23 4.01 -19.91
CA PRO A 195 -3.73 5.35 -19.64
C PRO A 195 -4.82 6.19 -18.94
N TYR A 196 -4.44 6.81 -17.81
CA TYR A 196 -5.38 7.59 -17.02
C TYR A 196 -4.84 8.98 -16.75
N GLY A 197 -5.30 9.95 -17.55
CA GLY A 197 -4.87 11.34 -17.47
C GLY A 197 -3.76 11.71 -18.46
N GLY A 198 -2.99 12.76 -18.15
CA GLY A 198 -2.03 13.38 -19.06
C GLY A 198 -0.56 12.98 -18.87
N ILE A 199 -0.24 12.16 -17.87
CA ILE A 199 1.11 11.61 -17.69
C ILE A 199 1.14 10.25 -18.40
N SER A 200 2.09 10.09 -19.32
CA SER A 200 2.43 8.79 -19.92
C SER A 200 3.77 8.34 -19.35
N ASP A 201 3.89 7.04 -19.16
CA ASP A 201 5.12 6.36 -18.75
C ASP A 201 6.28 6.64 -19.72
#